data_51fc261694de9acbe6e3e8c9bfa90f30
#
_entry.id   51fc261694de9acbe6e3e8c9bfa90f30
#
_cell.length_a   1.000
_cell.length_b   1.000
_cell.length_c   1.000
_cell.angle_alpha   90.00
_cell.angle_beta   90.00
_cell.angle_gamma   90.00
#
_symmetry.space_group_name_H-M   'P 1'
#
loop_
_entity.id
_entity.type
_entity.pdbx_description
1 polymer ?
#
loop_
_entity_poly.entity_id
_entity_poly.type
_entity_poly.pdbx_seq_one_letter_code
_entity_poly.pdbx_strand_id
1 'polypeptide(L)'
;MTDTHCPYCALQCAMTLVSTGLDRRSSPVEIQVTPRDFPTNRGGLCHKGWTSGSVLRAPDRITEPLVRNAAGELEPTTWEHALAYVAERVNALQLAHGRDSIGVFGGGGLTNEKAYLLGLTV
;
A
#
# COMPACT_ATOMS: atom_id res chain seq x y z
N MET A 1 11.48 -5.65 16.82
CA MET A 1 10.48 -4.67 17.27
C MET A 1 10.65 -3.42 16.43
N THR A 2 9.57 -2.89 15.86
CA THR A 2 9.59 -1.70 14.98
C THR A 2 8.40 -0.80 15.31
N ASP A 3 8.68 0.44 15.64
CA ASP A 3 7.67 1.46 15.85
C ASP A 3 7.21 2.01 14.51
N THR A 4 5.89 2.09 14.32
CA THR A 4 5.27 2.52 13.07
C THR A 4 3.87 3.09 13.33
N HIS A 5 3.13 3.33 12.27
CA HIS A 5 1.72 3.72 12.33
C HIS A 5 0.86 2.78 11.49
N CYS A 6 -0.43 2.75 11.81
CA CYS A 6 -1.41 1.97 11.09
C CYS A 6 -1.57 2.49 9.64
N PRO A 7 -1.54 1.63 8.61
CA PRO A 7 -1.54 2.05 7.20
C PRO A 7 -2.93 2.33 6.62
N TYR A 8 -4.02 2.12 7.38
CA TYR A 8 -5.36 2.06 6.79
C TYR A 8 -6.09 3.38 6.64
N CYS A 9 -5.90 4.32 7.55
CA CYS A 9 -6.64 5.59 7.47
C CYS A 9 -5.81 6.78 7.95
N ALA A 10 -6.33 7.99 7.72
CA ALA A 10 -5.66 9.24 8.05
C ALA A 10 -5.40 9.46 9.54
N LEU A 11 -6.01 8.68 10.44
CA LEU A 11 -5.72 8.74 11.88
C LEU A 11 -4.28 8.31 12.20
N GLN A 12 -3.67 7.47 11.37
CA GLN A 12 -2.28 7.02 11.53
C GLN A 12 -1.95 6.60 12.97
N CYS A 13 -2.82 5.76 13.55
CA CYS A 13 -2.68 5.29 14.93
C CYS A 13 -1.29 4.70 15.16
N ALA A 14 -0.58 5.14 16.20
CA ALA A 14 0.75 4.66 16.52
C ALA A 14 0.69 3.23 17.05
N MET A 15 1.59 2.39 16.56
CA MET A 15 1.70 0.99 16.96
C MET A 15 3.15 0.50 16.88
N THR A 16 3.41 -0.61 17.56
CA THR A 16 4.68 -1.33 17.48
C THR A 16 4.42 -2.70 16.86
N LEU A 17 5.23 -3.08 15.89
CA LEU A 17 5.27 -4.42 15.33
C LEU A 17 6.36 -5.24 16.04
N VAL A 18 5.98 -6.38 16.59
CA VAL A 18 6.89 -7.32 17.23
C VAL A 18 6.92 -8.60 16.40
N SER A 19 8.08 -8.93 15.86
CA SER A 19 8.30 -10.21 15.19
C SER A 19 8.61 -11.27 16.26
N THR A 20 7.76 -12.28 16.36
CA THR A 20 7.96 -13.45 17.22
C THR A 20 8.33 -14.63 16.35
N GLY A 21 9.55 -15.11 16.48
CA GLY A 21 10.11 -16.22 15.69
C GLY A 21 11.59 -15.99 15.44
N LEU A 22 12.40 -16.94 15.82
CA LEU A 22 13.88 -16.80 15.81
C LEU A 22 14.52 -17.10 14.46
N ASP A 23 13.77 -17.64 13.48
CA ASP A 23 14.39 -18.06 12.23
C ASP A 23 13.54 -17.68 11.01
N ARG A 24 14.12 -16.82 10.17
CA ARG A 24 13.52 -16.42 8.88
C ARG A 24 13.40 -17.58 7.88
N ARG A 25 13.99 -18.76 8.17
CA ARG A 25 14.07 -19.88 7.22
C ARG A 25 13.21 -21.08 7.59
N SER A 26 12.80 -21.25 8.84
CA SER A 26 12.20 -22.50 9.31
C SER A 26 10.84 -22.39 10.02
N SER A 27 10.38 -21.20 10.35
CA SER A 27 9.05 -21.03 10.97
C SER A 27 8.37 -19.76 10.47
N PRO A 28 7.07 -19.77 10.30
CA PRO A 28 6.36 -18.56 9.96
C PRO A 28 6.53 -17.54 11.08
N VAL A 29 7.21 -16.43 10.77
CA VAL A 29 7.39 -15.30 11.68
C VAL A 29 6.02 -14.74 12.04
N GLU A 30 5.58 -14.81 13.28
CA GLU A 30 4.36 -14.17 13.73
C GLU A 30 4.61 -12.68 13.98
N ILE A 31 3.76 -11.82 13.44
CA ILE A 31 3.83 -10.39 13.66
C ILE A 31 2.69 -9.99 14.59
N GLN A 32 3.06 -9.68 15.82
CA GLN A 32 2.13 -9.12 16.79
C GLN A 32 2.11 -7.60 16.67
N VAL A 33 0.91 -7.04 16.77
CA VAL A 33 0.67 -5.59 16.76
C VAL A 33 0.35 -5.16 18.17
N THR A 34 1.06 -4.15 18.67
CA THR A 34 0.80 -3.54 19.98
C THR A 34 0.53 -2.06 19.78
N PRO A 35 -0.60 -1.51 20.32
CA PRO A 35 -0.86 -0.09 20.23
C PRO A 35 0.13 0.71 21.07
N ARG A 36 0.46 1.92 20.61
CA ARG A 36 1.22 2.90 21.38
C ARG A 36 0.33 4.04 21.80
N ASP A 37 0.66 4.67 22.92
CA ASP A 37 0.00 5.92 23.31
C ASP A 37 0.45 7.05 22.38
N PHE A 38 -0.51 7.63 21.68
CA PHE A 38 -0.31 8.71 20.73
C PHE A 38 -1.58 9.57 20.65
N PRO A 39 -1.50 10.88 20.38
CA PRO A 39 -2.65 11.78 20.43
C PRO A 39 -3.89 11.33 19.64
N THR A 40 -3.70 10.66 18.51
CA THR A 40 -4.81 10.22 17.65
C THR A 40 -5.49 8.94 18.14
N ASN A 41 -4.77 8.03 18.79
CA ASN A 41 -5.32 6.72 19.16
C ASN A 41 -5.30 6.41 20.67
N ARG A 42 -4.60 7.21 21.49
CA ARG A 42 -4.60 7.10 22.97
C ARG A 42 -4.45 5.66 23.47
N GLY A 43 -3.48 4.94 22.93
CA GLY A 43 -3.23 3.54 23.30
C GLY A 43 -4.22 2.52 22.74
N GLY A 44 -5.17 2.91 21.88
CA GLY A 44 -6.15 2.01 21.26
C GLY A 44 -5.88 1.74 19.79
N LEU A 45 -6.46 0.66 19.27
CA LEU A 45 -6.54 0.36 17.84
C LEU A 45 -7.93 -0.17 17.50
N CYS A 46 -8.43 0.15 16.33
CA CYS A 46 -9.61 -0.51 15.78
C CYS A 46 -9.26 -1.92 15.27
N HIS A 47 -10.26 -2.70 14.91
CA HIS A 47 -10.06 -4.08 14.39
C HIS A 47 -9.04 -4.14 13.24
N LYS A 48 -9.10 -3.22 12.28
CA LYS A 48 -8.14 -3.18 11.16
C LYS A 48 -6.70 -2.92 11.63
N GLY A 49 -6.52 -2.06 12.63
CA GLY A 49 -5.21 -1.79 13.22
C GLY A 49 -4.64 -3.03 13.90
N TRP A 50 -5.43 -3.71 14.73
CA TRP A 50 -5.03 -4.94 15.41
C TRP A 50 -4.64 -6.07 14.45
N THR A 51 -5.35 -6.20 13.32
CA THR A 51 -5.10 -7.26 12.33
C THR A 51 -4.13 -6.87 11.24
N SER A 52 -3.56 -5.67 11.27
CA SER A 52 -2.68 -5.17 10.20
C SER A 52 -1.44 -6.01 9.96
N GLY A 53 -0.93 -6.70 10.97
CA GLY A 53 0.21 -7.61 10.84
C GLY A 53 -0.05 -8.82 9.93
N SER A 54 -1.31 -9.27 9.81
CA SER A 54 -1.68 -10.43 8.98
C SER A 54 -1.45 -10.18 7.48
N VAL A 55 -1.57 -8.93 7.03
CA VAL A 55 -1.34 -8.56 5.62
C VAL A 55 0.09 -8.87 5.17
N LEU A 56 1.05 -8.84 6.08
CA LEU A 56 2.45 -9.13 5.77
C LEU A 56 2.70 -10.61 5.44
N ARG A 57 1.71 -11.47 5.68
CA ARG A 57 1.77 -12.92 5.50
C ARG A 57 0.71 -13.47 4.56
N ALA A 58 -0.11 -12.62 4.00
CA ALA A 58 -1.11 -13.04 3.03
C ALA A 58 -0.39 -13.77 1.88
N PRO A 59 -0.75 -15.03 1.58
CA PRO A 59 -0.06 -15.84 0.57
C PRO A 59 -0.21 -15.27 -0.84
N ASP A 60 -1.25 -14.47 -1.04
CA ASP A 60 -1.58 -13.78 -2.28
C ASP A 60 -1.13 -12.31 -2.29
N ARG A 61 -0.27 -11.93 -1.33
CA ARG A 61 0.26 -10.57 -1.27
C ARG A 61 1.14 -10.28 -2.49
N ILE A 62 0.77 -9.26 -3.25
CA ILE A 62 1.59 -8.74 -4.33
C ILE A 62 2.83 -8.06 -3.73
N THR A 63 4.02 -8.55 -4.08
CA THR A 63 5.31 -8.03 -3.59
C THR A 63 6.12 -7.32 -4.67
N GLU A 64 5.69 -7.41 -5.91
CA GLU A 64 6.32 -6.81 -7.09
C GLU A 64 5.25 -6.26 -8.05
N PRO A 65 5.56 -5.29 -8.88
CA PRO A 65 4.61 -4.78 -9.86
C PRO A 65 4.22 -5.86 -10.87
N LEU A 66 2.95 -5.85 -11.27
CA LEU A 66 2.41 -6.75 -12.29
C LEU A 66 1.84 -5.92 -13.44
N VAL A 67 2.15 -6.31 -14.67
CA VAL A 67 1.61 -5.72 -15.90
C VAL A 67 0.95 -6.80 -16.74
N ARG A 68 -0.15 -6.47 -17.43
CA ARG A 68 -0.82 -7.42 -18.32
C ARG A 68 0.00 -7.64 -19.60
N ASN A 69 0.22 -8.92 -19.93
CA ASN A 69 0.78 -9.34 -21.21
C ASN A 69 -0.27 -9.29 -22.33
N ALA A 70 0.15 -9.63 -23.54
CA ALA A 70 -0.72 -9.66 -24.72
C ALA A 70 -1.90 -10.67 -24.61
N ALA A 71 -1.78 -11.70 -23.79
CA ALA A 71 -2.84 -12.65 -23.50
C ALA A 71 -3.83 -12.16 -22.41
N GLY A 72 -3.54 -11.01 -21.78
CA GLY A 72 -4.36 -10.43 -20.72
C GLY A 72 -4.02 -10.97 -19.32
N GLU A 73 -2.97 -11.74 -19.17
CA GLU A 73 -2.50 -12.28 -17.91
C GLU A 73 -1.56 -11.31 -17.20
N LEU A 74 -1.60 -11.25 -15.86
CA LEU A 74 -0.71 -10.42 -15.06
C LEU A 74 0.64 -11.12 -14.90
N GLU A 75 1.71 -10.46 -15.30
CA GLU A 75 3.09 -10.94 -15.19
C GLU A 75 3.94 -9.99 -14.35
N PRO A 76 4.87 -10.54 -13.52
CA PRO A 76 5.84 -9.76 -12.78
C PRO A 76 6.70 -8.90 -13.69
N THR A 77 7.01 -7.68 -13.24
CA THR A 77 7.85 -6.75 -14.00
C THR A 77 8.65 -5.85 -13.04
N THR A 78 9.52 -5.01 -13.61
CA THR A 78 10.27 -4.01 -12.84
C THR A 78 9.41 -2.77 -12.56
N TRP A 79 9.73 -2.04 -11.49
CA TRP A 79 9.09 -0.75 -11.20
C TRP A 79 9.27 0.25 -12.35
N GLU A 80 10.43 0.28 -12.96
CA GLU A 80 10.72 1.17 -14.09
C GLU A 80 9.76 0.90 -15.25
N HIS A 81 9.61 -0.36 -15.65
CA HIS A 81 8.69 -0.75 -16.71
C HIS A 81 7.23 -0.49 -16.34
N ALA A 82 6.80 -0.83 -15.12
CA ALA A 82 5.43 -0.59 -14.69
C ALA A 82 5.06 0.90 -14.70
N LEU A 83 5.95 1.77 -14.22
CA LEU A 83 5.72 3.21 -14.20
C LEU A 83 5.70 3.81 -15.61
N ALA A 84 6.62 3.37 -16.50
CA ALA A 84 6.62 3.77 -17.89
C ALA A 84 5.33 3.36 -18.60
N TYR A 85 4.87 2.12 -18.39
CA TYR A 85 3.61 1.61 -18.91
C TYR A 85 2.40 2.45 -18.47
N VAL A 86 2.31 2.79 -17.17
CA VAL A 86 1.23 3.64 -16.65
C VAL A 86 1.26 5.03 -17.29
N ALA A 87 2.43 5.67 -17.33
CA ALA A 87 2.59 6.99 -17.94
C ALA A 87 2.20 7.00 -19.42
N GLU A 88 2.65 6.01 -20.18
CA GLU A 88 2.28 5.86 -21.61
C GLU A 88 0.77 5.69 -21.79
N ARG A 89 0.13 4.85 -20.99
CA ARG A 89 -1.32 4.61 -21.08
C ARG A 89 -2.13 5.85 -20.71
N VAL A 90 -1.74 6.56 -19.65
CA VAL A 90 -2.38 7.83 -19.26
C VAL A 90 -2.27 8.85 -20.38
N ASN A 91 -1.07 9.08 -20.91
CA ASN A 91 -0.84 10.01 -22.02
C ASN A 91 -1.64 9.63 -23.28
N ALA A 92 -1.68 8.36 -23.64
CA ALA A 92 -2.44 7.90 -24.79
C ALA A 92 -3.94 8.16 -24.65
N LEU A 93 -4.51 7.92 -23.44
CA LEU A 93 -5.92 8.19 -23.17
C LEU A 93 -6.24 9.69 -23.19
N GLN A 94 -5.38 10.52 -22.60
CA GLN A 94 -5.54 11.96 -22.62
C GLN A 94 -5.42 12.57 -24.04
N LEU A 95 -4.51 12.04 -24.86
CA LEU A 95 -4.39 12.45 -26.25
C LEU A 95 -5.62 12.07 -27.09
N ALA A 96 -6.18 10.89 -26.85
CA ALA A 96 -7.34 10.39 -27.61
C ALA A 96 -8.66 11.01 -27.17
N HIS A 97 -8.83 11.30 -25.87
CA HIS A 97 -10.14 11.65 -25.27
C HIS A 97 -10.16 12.97 -24.49
N GLY A 98 -9.03 13.71 -24.44
CA GLY A 98 -8.89 14.94 -23.68
C GLY A 98 -8.38 14.72 -22.26
N ARG A 99 -7.94 15.82 -21.62
CA ARG A 99 -7.32 15.78 -20.29
C ARG A 99 -8.26 15.25 -19.19
N ASP A 100 -9.53 15.47 -19.32
CA ASP A 100 -10.55 15.05 -18.35
C ASP A 100 -10.96 13.56 -18.49
N SER A 101 -10.25 12.79 -19.32
CA SER A 101 -10.53 11.36 -19.54
C SER A 101 -10.06 10.46 -18.40
N ILE A 102 -9.26 10.97 -17.48
CA ILE A 102 -8.73 10.22 -16.35
C ILE A 102 -9.42 10.69 -15.07
N GLY A 103 -10.06 9.75 -14.39
CA GLY A 103 -10.60 9.97 -13.04
C GLY A 103 -9.79 9.25 -11.98
N VAL A 104 -9.60 9.88 -10.81
CA VAL A 104 -8.93 9.26 -9.67
C VAL A 104 -9.91 9.11 -8.52
N PHE A 105 -10.01 7.90 -8.00
CA PHE A 105 -10.76 7.59 -6.80
C PHE A 105 -9.81 7.30 -5.64
N GLY A 106 -9.66 8.24 -4.74
CA GLY A 106 -8.80 8.15 -3.56
C GLY A 106 -9.55 7.71 -2.31
N GLY A 107 -8.83 7.31 -1.29
CA GLY A 107 -9.38 6.90 -0.01
C GLY A 107 -8.69 7.54 1.19
N GLY A 108 -9.24 7.32 2.40
CA GLY A 108 -8.75 7.87 3.66
C GLY A 108 -7.34 7.41 4.09
N GLY A 109 -6.71 6.53 3.34
CA GLY A 109 -5.32 6.09 3.57
C GLY A 109 -4.26 6.91 2.81
N LEU A 110 -4.67 7.90 2.03
CA LEU A 110 -3.72 8.80 1.36
C LEU A 110 -3.08 9.75 2.37
N THR A 111 -1.76 9.88 2.33
CA THR A 111 -1.06 10.96 3.00
C THR A 111 -1.27 12.27 2.24
N ASN A 112 -1.07 13.42 2.89
CA ASN A 112 -1.16 14.73 2.22
C ASN A 112 -0.24 14.81 1.00
N GLU A 113 0.97 14.28 1.11
CA GLU A 113 1.93 14.22 0.01
C GLU A 113 1.42 13.40 -1.17
N LYS A 114 0.88 12.21 -0.92
CA LYS A 114 0.30 11.36 -1.97
C LYS A 114 -0.91 12.01 -2.64
N ALA A 115 -1.77 12.66 -1.87
CA ALA A 115 -2.93 13.37 -2.41
C ALA A 115 -2.49 14.53 -3.30
N TYR A 116 -1.49 15.31 -2.87
CA TYR A 116 -0.92 16.39 -3.64
C TYR A 116 -0.27 15.92 -4.95
N LEU A 117 0.61 14.91 -4.88
CA LEU A 117 1.28 14.36 -6.06
C LEU A 117 0.29 13.75 -7.05
N LEU A 118 -0.77 13.10 -6.54
CA LEU A 118 -1.82 12.55 -7.38
C LEU A 118 -2.55 13.64 -8.17
N GLY A 119 -2.86 14.77 -7.53
CA GLY A 119 -3.48 15.93 -8.19
C GLY A 119 -2.59 16.63 -9.22
N LEU A 120 -1.27 16.40 -9.19
CA LEU A 120 -0.34 16.91 -10.22
C LEU A 120 -0.25 15.98 -11.45
N THR A 121 -0.68 14.73 -11.31
CA THR A 121 -0.46 13.69 -12.32
C THR A 121 -1.65 13.54 -13.29
N VAL A 122 -2.82 14.02 -12.89
CA VAL A 122 -4.09 13.90 -13.64
C VAL A 122 -4.66 15.22 -14.08
#